data_9a0fea5400604390d932906977cea7ad
#
_entry.id   9a0fea5400604390d932906977cea7ad
#
_cell.length_a   1.000
_cell.length_b   1.000
_cell.length_c   1.000
_cell.angle_alpha   90.00
_cell.angle_beta   90.00
_cell.angle_gamma   90.00
#
_symmetry.space_group_name_H-M   'P 1'
#
loop_
_entity.id
_entity.type
_entity.pdbx_description
1 polymer ?
#
loop_
_entity_poly.entity_id
_entity_poly.type
_entity_poly.pdbx_seq_one_letter_code
_entity_poly.pdbx_strand_id
1 'polypeptide(L)'
;PVDFRYQYEPKGLGHAIRSAADAVAGENFLVLLGDYVVPNRDICDKMLAVSKEHGGASVIAVAACSPEEVSRYGVIAGDRVGSLEGFENAADDEPGAVWRIGGLVEKPAPEAAPSNLYIVGRYLLSPLVMDLLADQQAGKGGEIQLTDAMARSLDREAMYAVVIDP
;
A
#
# COMPACT_ATOMS: atom_id res chain seq x y z
N PRO A 1 -22.03 -9.60 6.96
CA PRO A 1 -21.53 -10.96 7.19
C PRO A 1 -20.03 -10.95 7.23
N VAL A 2 -19.45 -11.81 8.08
CA VAL A 2 -17.99 -12.05 8.12
C VAL A 2 -17.76 -13.39 7.43
N ASP A 3 -16.78 -13.44 6.55
CA ASP A 3 -16.37 -14.65 5.86
C ASP A 3 -14.89 -14.94 6.18
N PHE A 4 -14.56 -16.21 6.39
CA PHE A 4 -13.22 -16.64 6.74
C PHE A 4 -12.56 -17.33 5.56
N ARG A 5 -11.31 -16.93 5.27
CA ARG A 5 -10.44 -17.59 4.32
C ARG A 5 -9.20 -18.09 5.04
N TYR A 6 -8.77 -19.31 4.71
CA TYR A 6 -7.63 -19.96 5.36
C TYR A 6 -6.41 -19.94 4.45
N GLN A 7 -5.31 -19.46 4.99
CA GLN A 7 -3.98 -19.64 4.42
C GLN A 7 -3.37 -20.89 5.02
N TYR A 8 -3.47 -22.02 4.34
CA TYR A 8 -2.96 -23.30 4.86
C TYR A 8 -1.43 -23.39 4.94
N GLU A 9 -0.73 -22.66 4.07
CA GLU A 9 0.73 -22.56 4.06
C GLU A 9 1.13 -21.07 4.16
N PRO A 10 2.00 -20.69 5.12
CA PRO A 10 2.40 -19.31 5.34
C PRO A 10 3.42 -18.85 4.27
N LYS A 11 2.93 -18.53 3.06
CA LYS A 11 3.74 -18.10 1.91
C LYS A 11 3.76 -16.57 1.72
N GLY A 12 3.65 -15.81 2.80
CA GLY A 12 3.71 -14.35 2.77
C GLY A 12 2.36 -13.64 2.65
N LEU A 13 2.37 -12.31 2.77
CA LEU A 13 1.19 -11.46 2.78
C LEU A 13 0.40 -11.53 1.46
N GLY A 14 1.10 -11.48 0.32
CA GLY A 14 0.45 -11.60 -0.99
C GLY A 14 -0.30 -12.91 -1.16
N HIS A 15 0.22 -14.02 -0.61
CA HIS A 15 -0.47 -15.30 -0.61
C HIS A 15 -1.73 -15.29 0.28
N ALA A 16 -1.67 -14.63 1.43
CA ALA A 16 -2.85 -14.47 2.30
C ALA A 16 -3.96 -13.70 1.58
N ILE A 17 -3.63 -12.57 0.94
CA ILE A 17 -4.58 -11.75 0.15
C ILE A 17 -5.16 -12.57 -1.01
N ARG A 18 -4.32 -13.29 -1.76
CA ARG A 18 -4.77 -14.16 -2.86
C ARG A 18 -5.77 -15.21 -2.40
N SER A 19 -5.69 -15.70 -1.15
CA SER A 19 -6.64 -16.67 -0.61
C SER A 19 -8.06 -16.12 -0.47
N ALA A 20 -8.25 -14.80 -0.60
CA ALA A 20 -9.54 -14.12 -0.56
C ALA A 20 -10.02 -13.63 -1.94
N ALA A 21 -9.38 -14.04 -3.04
CA ALA A 21 -9.66 -13.53 -4.38
C ALA A 21 -11.12 -13.69 -4.81
N ASP A 22 -11.75 -14.81 -4.47
CA ASP A 22 -13.16 -15.09 -4.76
C ASP A 22 -14.13 -14.16 -3.99
N ALA A 23 -13.71 -13.60 -2.87
CA ALA A 23 -14.52 -12.70 -2.07
C ALA A 23 -14.56 -11.27 -2.60
N VAL A 24 -13.53 -10.83 -3.32
CA VAL A 24 -13.45 -9.46 -3.85
C VAL A 24 -14.03 -9.32 -5.26
N ALA A 25 -14.24 -10.43 -5.97
CA ALA A 25 -15.05 -10.52 -7.20
C ALA A 25 -14.69 -9.49 -8.30
N GLY A 26 -13.44 -9.09 -8.42
CA GLY A 26 -12.98 -8.14 -9.44
C GLY A 26 -13.30 -6.66 -9.14
N GLU A 27 -13.62 -6.32 -7.90
CA GLU A 27 -13.79 -4.93 -7.45
C GLU A 27 -12.54 -4.41 -6.73
N ASN A 28 -12.45 -3.08 -6.55
CA ASN A 28 -11.47 -2.50 -5.65
C ASN A 28 -11.73 -3.00 -4.22
N PHE A 29 -10.68 -3.30 -3.49
CA PHE A 29 -10.80 -3.88 -2.16
C PHE A 29 -9.82 -3.26 -1.16
N LEU A 30 -10.24 -3.22 0.11
CA LEU A 30 -9.40 -2.76 1.21
C LEU A 30 -8.68 -3.95 1.86
N VAL A 31 -7.38 -3.77 2.11
CA VAL A 31 -6.58 -4.67 2.94
C VAL A 31 -6.19 -3.93 4.22
N LEU A 32 -6.53 -4.51 5.35
CA LEU A 32 -6.27 -3.96 6.68
C LEU A 32 -5.50 -5.02 7.48
N LEU A 33 -4.22 -4.76 7.76
CA LEU A 33 -3.43 -5.68 8.57
C LEU A 33 -3.87 -5.59 10.03
N GLY A 34 -4.09 -6.73 10.65
CA GLY A 34 -4.64 -6.82 12.01
C GLY A 34 -3.65 -6.50 13.11
N ASP A 35 -2.37 -6.52 12.83
CA ASP A 35 -1.27 -6.17 13.73
C ASP A 35 -0.93 -4.66 13.74
N TYR A 36 -1.58 -3.89 12.87
CA TYR A 36 -1.42 -2.43 12.81
C TYR A 36 -2.75 -1.75 13.16
N VAL A 37 -2.84 -1.20 14.36
CA VAL A 37 -4.04 -0.48 14.83
C VAL A 37 -3.81 1.03 14.66
N VAL A 38 -4.56 1.64 13.76
CA VAL A 38 -4.52 3.09 13.55
C VAL A 38 -5.64 3.73 14.38
N PRO A 39 -5.32 4.69 15.27
CA PRO A 39 -6.33 5.37 16.08
C PRO A 39 -7.34 6.16 15.24
N ASN A 40 -6.90 6.68 14.10
CA ASN A 40 -7.72 7.50 13.23
C ASN A 40 -8.60 6.62 12.31
N ARG A 41 -9.93 6.71 12.49
CA ARG A 41 -10.92 5.90 11.77
C ARG A 41 -11.20 6.39 10.35
N ASP A 42 -10.82 7.63 10.00
CA ASP A 42 -11.11 8.26 8.71
C ASP A 42 -10.08 7.95 7.62
N ILE A 43 -9.03 7.17 7.92
CA ILE A 43 -7.98 6.83 6.94
C ILE A 43 -8.56 6.15 5.70
N CYS A 44 -9.46 5.18 5.90
CA CYS A 44 -10.09 4.50 4.77
C CYS A 44 -10.92 5.47 3.91
N ASP A 45 -11.64 6.40 4.55
CA ASP A 45 -12.42 7.41 3.83
C ASP A 45 -11.51 8.36 3.04
N LYS A 46 -10.37 8.77 3.61
CA LYS A 46 -9.35 9.57 2.93
C LYS A 46 -8.76 8.84 1.73
N MET A 47 -8.41 7.57 1.88
CA MET A 47 -7.92 6.73 0.78
C MET A 47 -8.98 6.58 -0.33
N LEU A 48 -10.24 6.38 0.03
CA LEU A 48 -11.35 6.29 -0.92
C LEU A 48 -11.58 7.62 -1.65
N ALA A 49 -11.44 8.76 -0.98
CA ALA A 49 -11.54 10.08 -1.60
C ALA A 49 -10.45 10.28 -2.65
N VAL A 50 -9.18 10.00 -2.33
CA VAL A 50 -8.05 10.07 -3.29
C VAL A 50 -8.25 9.10 -4.45
N SER A 51 -8.66 7.85 -4.18
CA SER A 51 -8.94 6.88 -5.24
C SER A 51 -10.02 7.38 -6.20
N LYS A 52 -11.11 7.94 -5.67
CA LYS A 52 -12.21 8.49 -6.47
C LYS A 52 -11.77 9.68 -7.32
N GLU A 53 -10.97 10.58 -6.77
CA GLU A 53 -10.41 11.73 -7.49
C GLU A 53 -9.52 11.28 -8.66
N HIS A 54 -8.83 10.16 -8.51
CA HIS A 54 -7.93 9.60 -9.52
C HIS A 54 -8.51 8.39 -10.27
N GLY A 55 -9.82 8.40 -10.52
CA GLY A 55 -10.47 7.43 -11.42
C GLY A 55 -10.54 5.99 -10.89
N GLY A 56 -10.52 5.80 -9.58
CA GLY A 56 -10.55 4.48 -8.95
C GLY A 56 -9.18 3.84 -8.77
N ALA A 57 -8.10 4.63 -8.85
CA ALA A 57 -6.73 4.16 -8.68
C ALA A 57 -6.49 3.51 -7.30
N SER A 58 -5.54 2.59 -7.25
CA SER A 58 -5.03 2.04 -5.98
C SER A 58 -4.43 3.14 -5.11
N VAL A 59 -4.68 3.06 -3.79
CA VAL A 59 -4.15 4.00 -2.80
C VAL A 59 -3.61 3.24 -1.60
N ILE A 60 -2.43 3.60 -1.13
CA ILE A 60 -1.86 3.03 0.10
C ILE A 60 -1.63 4.12 1.15
N ALA A 61 -1.74 3.76 2.41
CA ALA A 61 -1.34 4.65 3.48
C ALA A 61 0.16 4.50 3.77
N VAL A 62 0.83 5.62 3.97
CA VAL A 62 2.25 5.69 4.33
C VAL A 62 2.46 6.63 5.51
N ALA A 63 3.55 6.45 6.22
CA ALA A 63 3.95 7.36 7.28
C ALA A 63 5.46 7.65 7.21
N ALA A 64 5.90 8.74 7.80
CA ALA A 64 7.30 9.07 7.89
C ALA A 64 8.00 8.25 8.99
N CYS A 65 9.22 7.83 8.75
CA CYS A 65 10.10 7.23 9.75
C CYS A 65 11.49 7.85 9.73
N SER A 66 12.31 7.52 10.72
CA SER A 66 13.70 7.93 10.70
C SER A 66 14.49 7.20 9.59
N PRO A 67 15.58 7.79 9.07
CA PRO A 67 16.39 7.15 8.03
C PRO A 67 16.92 5.77 8.44
N GLU A 68 17.17 5.54 9.72
CA GLU A 68 17.68 4.27 10.25
C GLU A 68 16.61 3.15 10.22
N GLU A 69 15.34 3.53 10.25
CA GLU A 69 14.21 2.59 10.31
C GLU A 69 13.73 2.12 8.94
N VAL A 70 14.07 2.83 7.85
CA VAL A 70 13.59 2.49 6.50
C VAL A 70 13.89 1.04 6.09
N SER A 71 15.01 0.48 6.58
CA SER A 71 15.43 -0.90 6.29
C SER A 71 14.50 -1.97 6.87
N ARG A 72 13.52 -1.59 7.69
CA ARG A 72 12.56 -2.50 8.31
C ARG A 72 11.27 -2.64 7.50
N TYR A 73 11.02 -1.72 6.57
CA TYR A 73 9.72 -1.55 5.90
C TYR A 73 9.86 -1.51 4.38
N GLY A 74 8.75 -1.71 3.69
CA GLY A 74 8.61 -1.27 2.31
C GLY A 74 8.47 0.24 2.25
N VAL A 75 9.20 0.90 1.36
CA VAL A 75 9.19 2.36 1.17
C VAL A 75 8.73 2.72 -0.23
N ILE A 76 8.09 3.88 -0.36
CA ILE A 76 7.66 4.40 -1.65
C ILE A 76 8.75 5.29 -2.28
N ALA A 77 8.77 5.31 -3.62
CA ALA A 77 9.40 6.36 -4.43
C ALA A 77 8.30 7.04 -5.26
N GLY A 78 8.43 8.33 -5.52
CA GLY A 78 7.45 9.05 -6.33
C GLY A 78 7.52 10.54 -6.14
N ASP A 79 6.48 11.22 -6.58
CA ASP A 79 6.35 12.68 -6.52
C ASP A 79 5.11 13.07 -5.73
N ARG A 80 5.22 14.12 -4.92
CA ARG A 80 4.07 14.73 -4.30
C ARG A 80 3.19 15.38 -5.38
N VAL A 81 1.89 15.11 -5.34
CA VAL A 81 0.93 15.62 -6.33
C VAL A 81 -0.16 16.49 -5.72
N GLY A 82 -0.29 16.50 -4.39
CA GLY A 82 -1.31 17.31 -3.73
C GLY A 82 -1.38 17.09 -2.22
N SER A 83 -2.52 17.46 -1.68
CA SER A 83 -2.86 17.26 -0.26
C SER A 83 -4.36 16.99 -0.14
N LEU A 84 -4.74 16.33 0.94
CA LEU A 84 -6.15 16.19 1.32
C LEU A 84 -6.74 17.56 1.73
N GLU A 85 -8.05 17.71 1.61
CA GLU A 85 -8.80 18.86 2.11
C GLU A 85 -8.49 19.11 3.59
N GLY A 86 -8.15 20.34 3.96
CA GLY A 86 -7.72 20.74 5.29
C GLY A 86 -6.25 20.53 5.60
N PHE A 87 -5.45 20.03 4.63
CA PHE A 87 -4.01 19.77 4.76
C PHE A 87 -3.17 20.46 3.67
N GLU A 88 -3.65 21.57 3.12
CA GLU A 88 -3.04 22.25 1.97
C GLU A 88 -1.61 22.74 2.24
N ASN A 89 -1.26 22.94 3.52
CA ASN A 89 0.07 23.39 3.95
C ASN A 89 0.96 22.24 4.50
N ALA A 90 0.52 20.97 4.41
CA ALA A 90 1.32 19.85 4.86
C ALA A 90 2.65 19.79 4.09
N ALA A 91 3.76 19.52 4.79
CA ALA A 91 5.03 19.19 4.15
C ALA A 91 4.95 17.83 3.43
N ASP A 92 5.97 17.47 2.68
CA ASP A 92 5.96 16.28 1.84
C ASP A 92 5.79 14.98 2.63
N ASP A 93 6.31 14.92 3.84
CA ASP A 93 6.26 13.78 4.75
C ASP A 93 5.29 13.97 5.93
N GLU A 94 4.47 15.03 5.90
CA GLU A 94 3.46 15.29 6.92
C GLU A 94 2.09 14.68 6.56
N PRO A 95 1.26 14.36 7.58
CA PRO A 95 -0.07 13.85 7.38
C PRO A 95 -0.91 14.72 6.44
N GLY A 96 -1.60 14.07 5.51
CA GLY A 96 -2.42 14.74 4.51
C GLY A 96 -1.75 14.96 3.16
N ALA A 97 -0.43 14.83 3.05
CA ALA A 97 0.25 14.88 1.76
C ALA A 97 -0.17 13.68 0.88
N VAL A 98 -0.38 13.94 -0.41
CA VAL A 98 -0.74 12.93 -1.42
C VAL A 98 0.40 12.79 -2.43
N TRP A 99 0.82 11.56 -2.65
CA TRP A 99 1.91 11.21 -3.54
C TRP A 99 1.43 10.33 -4.69
N ARG A 100 1.99 10.52 -5.88
CA ARG A 100 1.90 9.56 -6.97
C ARG A 100 3.11 8.63 -6.89
N ILE A 101 2.85 7.34 -6.76
CA ILE A 101 3.90 6.34 -6.60
C ILE A 101 4.53 6.05 -7.96
N GLY A 102 5.86 6.16 -8.02
CA GLY A 102 6.68 5.77 -9.17
C GLY A 102 7.48 4.49 -8.94
N GLY A 103 7.55 4.02 -7.68
CA GLY A 103 8.26 2.80 -7.33
C GLY A 103 8.02 2.39 -5.88
N LEU A 104 8.31 1.12 -5.61
CA LEU A 104 8.20 0.50 -4.28
C LEU A 104 9.46 -0.33 -4.04
N VAL A 105 10.09 -0.16 -2.89
CA VAL A 105 11.33 -0.88 -2.54
C VAL A 105 11.15 -1.57 -1.19
N GLU A 106 11.25 -2.88 -1.18
CA GLU A 106 11.13 -3.69 0.04
C GLU A 106 12.43 -3.67 0.82
N LYS A 107 12.40 -3.13 2.04
CA LYS A 107 13.51 -3.10 2.99
C LYS A 107 14.82 -2.62 2.36
N PRO A 108 14.88 -1.38 1.84
CA PRO A 108 16.09 -0.83 1.27
C PRO A 108 17.17 -0.62 2.33
N ALA A 109 18.44 -0.61 1.92
CA ALA A 109 19.49 -0.05 2.77
C ALA A 109 19.24 1.45 2.99
N PRO A 110 19.52 2.01 4.17
CA PRO A 110 19.23 3.42 4.47
C PRO A 110 19.76 4.41 3.41
N GLU A 111 20.97 4.17 2.93
CA GLU A 111 21.63 5.00 1.89
C GLU A 111 21.01 4.85 0.50
N ALA A 112 20.23 3.81 0.27
CA ALA A 112 19.56 3.52 -1.00
C ALA A 112 18.04 3.74 -0.94
N ALA A 113 17.51 4.15 0.21
CA ALA A 113 16.08 4.39 0.38
C ALA A 113 15.64 5.59 -0.47
N PRO A 114 14.60 5.43 -1.32
CA PRO A 114 14.14 6.52 -2.19
C PRO A 114 13.39 7.63 -1.42
N SER A 115 12.88 7.33 -0.24
CA SER A 115 12.22 8.27 0.66
C SER A 115 12.26 7.76 2.10
N ASN A 116 11.74 8.55 3.05
CA ASN A 116 11.48 8.16 4.42
C ASN A 116 10.01 7.74 4.65
N LEU A 117 9.23 7.57 3.58
CA LEU A 117 7.82 7.21 3.66
C LEU A 117 7.64 5.69 3.57
N TYR A 118 7.32 5.07 4.70
CA TYR A 118 7.10 3.63 4.78
C TYR A 118 5.63 3.26 4.66
N ILE A 119 5.37 2.07 4.15
CA ILE A 119 4.02 1.53 3.94
C ILE A 119 3.46 1.03 5.28
N VAL A 120 2.30 1.55 5.66
CA VAL A 120 1.58 1.13 6.87
C VAL A 120 0.40 0.23 6.51
N GLY A 121 0.31 -0.94 6.92
CA GLY A 121 -0.68 -1.99 6.70
C GLY A 121 -2.13 -1.61 6.30
N ARG A 122 -2.31 -0.58 5.47
CA ARG A 122 -3.59 -0.09 4.94
C ARG A 122 -3.49 0.13 3.45
N TYR A 123 -4.29 -0.60 2.69
CA TYR A 123 -4.24 -0.58 1.22
C TYR A 123 -5.65 -0.58 0.65
N LEU A 124 -5.89 0.26 -0.33
CA LEU A 124 -7.02 0.19 -1.24
C LEU A 124 -6.45 -0.22 -2.60
N LEU A 125 -6.77 -1.41 -3.05
CA LEU A 125 -6.13 -2.02 -4.21
C LEU A 125 -7.14 -2.27 -5.32
N SER A 126 -6.69 -2.13 -6.55
CA SER A 126 -7.46 -2.47 -7.75
C SER A 126 -7.49 -3.99 -7.99
N PRO A 127 -8.44 -4.48 -8.80
CA PRO A 127 -8.47 -5.87 -9.23
C PRO A 127 -7.18 -6.33 -9.91
N LEU A 128 -6.47 -5.41 -10.61
CA LEU A 128 -5.20 -5.72 -11.27
C LEU A 128 -4.16 -6.27 -10.29
N VAL A 129 -4.09 -5.72 -9.07
CA VAL A 129 -3.14 -6.21 -8.05
C VAL A 129 -3.48 -7.66 -7.66
N MET A 130 -4.77 -8.01 -7.57
CA MET A 130 -5.20 -9.38 -7.30
C MET A 130 -4.81 -10.33 -8.44
N ASP A 131 -5.01 -9.92 -9.69
CA ASP A 131 -4.62 -10.70 -10.87
C ASP A 131 -3.10 -10.94 -10.89
N LEU A 132 -2.32 -9.90 -10.59
CA LEU A 132 -0.87 -10.01 -10.51
C LEU A 132 -0.40 -10.95 -9.38
N LEU A 133 -1.10 -10.96 -8.24
CA LEU A 133 -0.84 -11.90 -7.15
C LEU A 133 -1.15 -13.35 -7.54
N ALA A 134 -2.15 -13.58 -8.40
CA ALA A 134 -2.52 -14.92 -8.85
C ALA A 134 -1.37 -15.62 -9.60
N ASP A 135 -0.66 -14.86 -10.45
CA ASP A 135 0.44 -15.37 -11.29
C ASP A 135 1.83 -15.20 -10.64
N GLN A 136 1.91 -14.59 -9.46
CA GLN A 136 3.18 -14.27 -8.84
C GLN A 136 3.87 -15.52 -8.26
N GLN A 137 5.12 -15.70 -8.65
CA GLN A 137 6.00 -16.69 -8.04
C GLN A 137 6.57 -16.15 -6.73
N ALA A 138 6.98 -17.07 -5.84
CA ALA A 138 7.65 -16.70 -4.61
C ALA A 138 8.95 -15.93 -4.92
N GLY A 139 9.12 -14.77 -4.28
CA GLY A 139 10.28 -13.91 -4.40
C GLY A 139 11.29 -14.13 -3.26
N LYS A 140 11.85 -13.02 -2.76
CA LYS A 140 12.82 -13.00 -1.67
C LYS A 140 12.26 -13.74 -0.42
N GLY A 141 13.03 -14.67 0.12
CA GLY A 141 12.62 -15.45 1.28
C GLY A 141 11.63 -16.59 0.99
N GLY A 142 11.28 -16.86 -0.27
CA GLY A 142 10.30 -17.89 -0.63
C GLY A 142 8.84 -17.43 -0.43
N GLU A 143 8.62 -16.14 -0.23
CA GLU A 143 7.31 -15.55 0.02
C GLU A 143 6.73 -14.85 -1.22
N ILE A 144 5.41 -14.82 -1.33
CA ILE A 144 4.67 -14.00 -2.28
C ILE A 144 4.44 -12.63 -1.61
N GLN A 145 5.26 -11.65 -2.01
CA GLN A 145 5.23 -10.32 -1.45
C GLN A 145 4.16 -9.46 -2.12
N LEU A 146 3.34 -8.76 -1.31
CA LEU A 146 2.37 -7.79 -1.84
C LEU A 146 3.08 -6.63 -2.56
N THR A 147 4.21 -6.17 -2.02
CA THR A 147 5.01 -5.07 -2.56
C THR A 147 5.44 -5.34 -4.01
N ASP A 148 5.80 -6.59 -4.33
CA ASP A 148 6.20 -6.98 -5.70
C ASP A 148 5.01 -6.89 -6.68
N ALA A 149 3.82 -7.34 -6.27
CA ALA A 149 2.62 -7.24 -7.09
C ALA A 149 2.22 -5.78 -7.33
N MET A 150 2.27 -4.95 -6.28
CA MET A 150 2.03 -3.51 -6.39
C MET A 150 3.06 -2.83 -7.30
N ALA A 151 4.35 -3.17 -7.19
CA ALA A 151 5.38 -2.61 -8.06
C ALA A 151 5.12 -2.95 -9.54
N ARG A 152 4.72 -4.19 -9.84
CA ARG A 152 4.35 -4.62 -11.20
C ARG A 152 3.09 -3.93 -11.73
N SER A 153 2.16 -3.53 -10.86
CA SER A 153 0.94 -2.84 -11.30
C SER A 153 1.23 -1.42 -11.79
N LEU A 154 2.32 -0.79 -11.33
CA LEU A 154 2.74 0.56 -11.74
C LEU A 154 3.03 0.68 -13.25
N ASP A 155 3.36 -0.41 -13.92
CA ASP A 155 3.55 -0.44 -15.38
C ASP A 155 2.23 -0.32 -16.16
N ARG A 156 1.08 -0.49 -15.49
CA ARG A 156 -0.24 -0.61 -16.11
C ARG A 156 -1.27 0.37 -15.59
N GLU A 157 -1.13 0.83 -14.35
CA GLU A 157 -2.04 1.77 -13.70
C GLU A 157 -1.30 2.71 -12.74
N ALA A 158 -1.87 3.87 -12.47
CA ALA A 158 -1.36 4.79 -11.45
C ALA A 158 -1.72 4.27 -10.05
N MET A 159 -0.81 4.50 -9.11
CA MET A 159 -1.02 4.24 -7.68
C MET A 159 -0.65 5.48 -6.89
N TYR A 160 -1.38 5.73 -5.82
CA TYR A 160 -1.17 6.89 -4.96
C TYR A 160 -0.88 6.47 -3.52
N ALA A 161 -0.29 7.39 -2.77
CA ALA A 161 -0.11 7.24 -1.34
C ALA A 161 -0.70 8.46 -0.61
N VAL A 162 -1.24 8.21 0.58
CA VAL A 162 -1.66 9.24 1.52
C VAL A 162 -0.75 9.14 2.74
N VAL A 163 -0.08 10.24 3.10
CA VAL A 163 0.69 10.31 4.35
C VAL A 163 -0.28 10.43 5.53
N ILE A 164 -0.08 9.61 6.53
CA ILE A 164 -0.89 9.57 7.74
C ILE A 164 -0.03 9.76 8.99
N ASP A 165 -0.67 10.12 10.09
CA ASP A 165 -0.09 10.02 11.43
C ASP A 165 -0.29 8.58 11.94
N PRO A 166 0.79 7.82 12.20
CA PRO A 166 0.74 6.40 12.56
C PRO A 166 0.21 6.13 13.98
#